data_feda0ab5846e0bdb0a9acf04a6a841a9
#
_entry.id   feda0ab5846e0bdb0a9acf04a6a841a9
#
_cell.length_a   1.000
_cell.length_b   1.000
_cell.length_c   1.000
_cell.angle_alpha   90.00
_cell.angle_beta   90.00
_cell.angle_gamma   90.00
#
_symmetry.space_group_name_H-M   'P 1'
#
loop_
_entity.id
_entity.type
_entity.pdbx_description
1 polymer ?
#
loop_
_entity_poly.entity_id
_entity_poly.type
_entity_poly.pdbx_seq_one_letter_code
_entity_poly.pdbx_strand_id
1 'polypeptide(L)'
;AVLLYPFHDMGTAGWITTTVNYFWPVWGMFFVGFLLKKMLVHKKINIVEGIAGVLVCVIASSHEQVAVILFVVFILYGIYLICGKSKKMPLVQDSAGSTLTDKKVIHSNNLYLAGMVLVNIITLISILFCPGNAGRNTVSIADLPIFETYGFGDKLYLGLLSIERVFIANCDAVFLTVALVLAMLVYVKTDDYKKTIISALPVLILFGQTAMRTAYPGLSGLFVMPQEITEWSWGTLSTWLPMVYLAVTVAAMLYALWIILGEQPIEYIYALLMLGCGFGAGMILGFMATIYVSGERVYITLYFILLFVTMFCIYRMEDAVEEKLKQTGGKLAVTLLALICLINIGFVTLSC
;
A
#
# COMPACT_ATOMS: atom_id res chain seq x y z
N ALA A 1 -2.38 -1.78 13.66
CA ALA A 1 -1.73 -2.00 12.36
C ALA A 1 -0.68 -3.10 12.46
N VAL A 2 0.34 -2.94 13.30
CA VAL A 2 1.41 -3.95 13.51
C VAL A 2 0.84 -5.31 13.94
N LEU A 3 -0.21 -5.31 14.79
CA LEU A 3 -0.86 -6.52 15.30
C LEU A 3 -1.72 -7.27 14.26
N LEU A 4 -2.00 -6.66 13.11
CA LEU A 4 -2.75 -7.28 12.02
C LEU A 4 -1.85 -7.84 10.92
N TYR A 5 -0.56 -7.48 10.92
CA TYR A 5 0.39 -8.01 9.98
C TYR A 5 0.63 -9.51 10.26
N PRO A 6 0.61 -10.38 9.26
CA PRO A 6 0.86 -11.80 9.46
C PRO A 6 2.32 -12.00 9.90
N PHE A 7 2.53 -12.19 11.20
CA PHE A 7 3.85 -12.46 11.78
C PHE A 7 4.43 -13.82 11.41
N HIS A 8 3.69 -14.62 10.68
CA HIS A 8 4.11 -15.95 10.22
C HIS A 8 5.49 -15.92 9.56
N ASP A 9 5.75 -14.97 8.68
CA ASP A 9 7.05 -14.82 8.02
C ASP A 9 8.17 -14.30 8.93
N MET A 10 7.83 -13.69 10.05
CA MET A 10 8.82 -13.23 11.02
C MET A 10 9.50 -14.39 11.76
N GLY A 11 8.80 -15.51 11.98
CA GLY A 11 9.34 -16.71 12.61
C GLY A 11 10.31 -17.46 11.70
N THR A 12 10.11 -17.42 10.38
CA THR A 12 10.88 -18.24 9.42
C THR A 12 12.09 -17.50 8.84
N ALA A 13 12.02 -16.17 8.65
CA ALA A 13 13.08 -15.36 8.02
C ALA A 13 14.06 -14.72 9.01
N GLY A 14 13.95 -15.01 10.32
CA GLY A 14 14.63 -14.26 11.36
C GLY A 14 14.05 -12.83 11.43
N TRP A 15 13.25 -12.56 12.44
CA TRP A 15 12.52 -11.28 12.59
C TRP A 15 13.39 -10.04 12.46
N ILE A 16 14.68 -10.11 12.83
CA ILE A 16 15.66 -9.01 12.68
C ILE A 16 15.84 -8.66 11.20
N THR A 17 16.07 -9.65 10.33
CA THR A 17 16.27 -9.43 8.90
C THR A 17 15.03 -8.84 8.25
N THR A 18 13.84 -9.36 8.58
CA THR A 18 12.57 -8.84 8.07
C THR A 18 12.31 -7.41 8.56
N THR A 19 12.60 -7.11 9.83
CA THR A 19 12.45 -5.76 10.39
C THR A 19 13.38 -4.77 9.71
N VAL A 20 14.66 -5.10 9.57
CA VAL A 20 15.65 -4.18 8.98
C VAL A 20 15.41 -3.98 7.49
N ASN A 21 15.11 -5.06 6.75
CA ASN A 21 15.01 -4.98 5.28
C ASN A 21 13.65 -4.49 4.78
N TYR A 22 12.58 -4.61 5.56
CA TYR A 22 11.24 -4.26 5.11
C TYR A 22 10.58 -3.21 6.00
N PHE A 23 10.54 -3.42 7.32
CA PHE A 23 9.80 -2.54 8.22
C PHE A 23 10.46 -1.16 8.37
N TRP A 24 11.78 -1.10 8.58
CA TRP A 24 12.50 0.17 8.73
C TRP A 24 12.43 1.03 7.46
N PRO A 25 12.63 0.49 6.24
CA PRO A 25 12.41 1.26 5.01
C PRO A 25 11.02 1.87 4.90
N VAL A 26 9.97 1.10 5.19
CA VAL A 26 8.59 1.60 5.15
C VAL A 26 8.35 2.68 6.19
N TRP A 27 8.83 2.49 7.43
CA TRP A 27 8.77 3.53 8.46
C TRP A 27 9.51 4.79 8.03
N GLY A 28 10.70 4.63 7.47
CA GLY A 28 11.50 5.73 6.92
C GLY A 28 10.78 6.49 5.80
N MET A 29 10.06 5.78 4.93
CA MET A 29 9.23 6.40 3.88
C MET A 29 8.18 7.34 4.47
N PHE A 30 7.45 6.90 5.50
CA PHE A 30 6.45 7.75 6.16
C PHE A 30 7.09 8.93 6.89
N PHE A 31 8.28 8.75 7.50
CA PHE A 31 9.00 9.86 8.11
C PHE A 31 9.44 10.91 7.08
N VAL A 32 9.98 10.49 5.94
CA VAL A 32 10.30 11.40 4.82
C VAL A 32 9.04 12.09 4.33
N GLY A 33 7.93 11.37 4.17
CA GLY A 33 6.63 11.92 3.80
C GLY A 33 6.13 13.00 4.79
N PHE A 34 6.33 12.78 6.09
CA PHE A 34 6.02 13.78 7.12
C PHE A 34 6.86 15.06 6.96
N LEU A 35 8.16 14.93 6.68
CA LEU A 35 9.02 16.10 6.43
C LEU A 35 8.59 16.84 5.16
N LEU A 36 8.27 16.13 4.08
CA LEU A 36 7.74 16.73 2.87
C LEU A 36 6.43 17.49 3.13
N LYS A 37 5.52 16.94 3.95
CA LYS A 37 4.31 17.64 4.39
C LYS A 37 4.65 18.93 5.14
N LYS A 38 5.61 18.91 6.06
CA LYS A 38 6.08 20.12 6.76
C LYS A 38 6.60 21.18 5.78
N MET A 39 7.35 20.76 4.75
CA MET A 39 7.86 21.65 3.70
C MET A 39 6.72 22.24 2.86
N LEU A 40 5.68 21.46 2.51
CA LEU A 40 4.51 21.90 1.75
C LEU A 40 3.73 22.99 2.47
N VAL A 41 3.58 22.89 3.79
CA VAL A 41 2.92 23.92 4.62
C VAL A 41 3.89 25.01 5.09
N HIS A 42 5.07 25.12 4.46
CA HIS A 42 6.10 26.14 4.75
C HIS A 42 6.58 26.18 6.21
N LYS A 43 6.41 25.10 6.97
CA LYS A 43 6.96 24.98 8.32
C LYS A 43 8.47 24.79 8.25
N LYS A 44 9.20 25.45 9.16
CA LYS A 44 10.65 25.32 9.29
C LYS A 44 11.00 23.91 9.74
N ILE A 45 11.93 23.29 9.04
CA ILE A 45 12.60 22.07 9.47
C ILE A 45 13.85 22.48 10.25
N ASN A 46 14.00 21.99 11.47
CA ASN A 46 15.20 22.23 12.25
C ASN A 46 16.36 21.36 11.75
N ILE A 47 17.58 21.69 12.18
CA ILE A 47 18.80 21.01 11.72
C ILE A 47 18.76 19.51 12.04
N VAL A 48 18.26 19.13 13.23
CA VAL A 48 18.17 17.74 13.66
C VAL A 48 17.20 16.97 12.77
N GLU A 49 16.00 17.52 12.52
CA GLU A 49 15.02 16.94 11.62
C GLU A 49 15.54 16.80 10.19
N GLY A 50 16.27 17.81 9.70
CA GLY A 50 16.85 17.81 8.36
C GLY A 50 17.92 16.72 8.19
N ILE A 51 18.85 16.62 9.12
CA ILE A 51 19.89 15.58 9.13
C ILE A 51 19.24 14.20 9.29
N ALA A 52 18.30 14.06 10.25
CA ALA A 52 17.57 12.82 10.43
C ALA A 52 16.82 12.42 9.17
N GLY A 53 16.20 13.38 8.44
CA GLY A 53 15.53 13.13 7.17
C GLY A 53 16.44 12.54 6.10
N VAL A 54 17.66 13.08 5.95
CA VAL A 54 18.65 12.55 5.02
C VAL A 54 19.12 11.16 5.42
N LEU A 55 19.44 10.92 6.69
CA LEU A 55 19.87 9.60 7.19
C LEU A 55 18.74 8.55 7.07
N VAL A 56 17.54 8.91 7.46
CA VAL A 56 16.37 8.02 7.31
C VAL A 56 16.05 7.75 5.85
N CYS A 57 16.28 8.71 4.94
CA CYS A 57 16.13 8.49 3.52
C CYS A 57 17.11 7.44 2.97
N VAL A 58 18.34 7.32 3.52
CA VAL A 58 19.27 6.22 3.20
C VAL A 58 18.62 4.88 3.56
N ILE A 59 18.09 4.76 4.79
CA ILE A 59 17.44 3.52 5.26
C ILE A 59 16.20 3.22 4.42
N ALA A 60 15.35 4.21 4.19
CA ALA A 60 14.14 4.06 3.39
C ALA A 60 14.43 3.59 1.96
N SER A 61 15.45 4.20 1.33
CA SER A 61 15.84 3.87 -0.04
C SER A 61 16.65 2.56 -0.15
N SER A 62 17.04 1.92 0.95
CA SER A 62 17.71 0.61 0.89
C SER A 62 16.82 -0.53 0.38
N HIS A 63 15.50 -0.35 0.46
CA HIS A 63 14.52 -1.30 -0.09
C HIS A 63 14.03 -0.82 -1.47
N GLU A 64 14.13 -1.67 -2.48
CA GLU A 64 13.88 -1.33 -3.89
C GLU A 64 12.51 -0.67 -4.12
N GLN A 65 11.44 -1.25 -3.59
CA GLN A 65 10.08 -0.72 -3.74
C GLN A 65 9.93 0.66 -3.10
N VAL A 66 10.47 0.83 -1.90
CA VAL A 66 10.40 2.11 -1.17
C VAL A 66 11.23 3.17 -1.87
N ALA A 67 12.41 2.81 -2.41
CA ALA A 67 13.25 3.72 -3.17
C ALA A 67 12.52 4.28 -4.41
N VAL A 68 11.82 3.40 -5.16
CA VAL A 68 11.01 3.80 -6.32
C VAL A 68 9.83 4.69 -5.91
N ILE A 69 9.12 4.36 -4.83
CA ILE A 69 8.01 5.17 -4.32
C ILE A 69 8.51 6.56 -3.93
N LEU A 70 9.59 6.65 -3.17
CA LEU A 70 10.18 7.93 -2.78
C LEU A 70 10.61 8.75 -4.00
N PHE A 71 11.19 8.11 -5.02
CA PHE A 71 11.56 8.78 -6.25
C PHE A 71 10.35 9.40 -6.97
N VAL A 72 9.25 8.65 -7.10
CA VAL A 72 8.00 9.16 -7.66
C VAL A 72 7.46 10.32 -6.83
N VAL A 73 7.46 10.20 -5.50
CA VAL A 73 7.00 11.26 -4.59
C VAL A 73 7.87 12.52 -4.73
N PHE A 74 9.19 12.39 -4.84
CA PHE A 74 10.09 13.52 -5.06
C PHE A 74 9.86 14.21 -6.42
N ILE A 75 9.60 13.44 -7.49
CA ILE A 75 9.23 14.00 -8.80
C ILE A 75 7.93 14.80 -8.70
N LEU A 76 6.88 14.22 -8.10
CA LEU A 76 5.60 14.89 -7.92
C LEU A 76 5.73 16.15 -7.09
N TYR A 77 6.54 16.10 -6.03
CA TYR A 77 6.85 17.27 -5.21
C TYR A 77 7.60 18.35 -6.01
N GLY A 78 8.56 17.95 -6.84
CA GLY A 78 9.29 18.87 -7.73
C GLY A 78 8.37 19.53 -8.76
N ILE A 79 7.48 18.77 -9.39
CA ILE A 79 6.45 19.28 -10.30
C ILE A 79 5.57 20.28 -9.58
N TYR A 80 5.12 19.96 -8.37
CA TYR A 80 4.33 20.88 -7.54
C TYR A 80 5.07 22.20 -7.28
N LEU A 81 6.35 22.17 -6.91
CA LEU A 81 7.15 23.38 -6.67
C LEU A 81 7.28 24.26 -7.93
N ILE A 82 7.39 23.64 -9.11
CA ILE A 82 7.50 24.34 -10.39
C ILE A 82 6.15 24.96 -10.77
N CYS A 83 5.07 24.17 -10.74
CA CYS A 83 3.74 24.62 -11.11
C CYS A 83 3.12 25.57 -10.08
N GLY A 84 3.37 25.35 -8.79
CA GLY A 84 2.85 26.16 -7.69
C GLY A 84 3.40 27.59 -7.68
N LYS A 85 4.65 27.79 -8.11
CA LYS A 85 5.21 29.14 -8.31
C LYS A 85 4.45 29.96 -9.36
N SER A 86 3.82 29.28 -10.34
CA SER A 86 3.07 29.94 -11.40
C SER A 86 1.66 30.41 -10.98
N LYS A 87 1.03 29.80 -9.98
CA LYS A 87 -0.40 30.01 -9.67
C LYS A 87 -0.74 30.52 -8.27
N LYS A 88 0.20 30.84 -7.38
CA LYS A 88 -0.09 31.24 -5.97
C LYS A 88 -1.15 30.34 -5.31
N MET A 89 -1.11 29.04 -5.53
CA MET A 89 -2.12 28.12 -5.04
C MET A 89 -1.75 27.65 -3.63
N PRO A 90 -2.47 28.06 -2.56
CA PRO A 90 -2.27 27.46 -1.23
C PRO A 90 -2.97 26.10 -1.22
N LEU A 91 -2.19 25.03 -1.26
CA LEU A 91 -2.74 23.66 -1.17
C LEU A 91 -3.19 23.27 0.24
N VAL A 92 -2.74 23.97 1.27
CA VAL A 92 -3.17 23.75 2.65
C VAL A 92 -3.21 25.10 3.38
N GLN A 93 -4.38 25.59 3.67
CA GLN A 93 -4.59 26.68 4.62
C GLN A 93 -4.46 26.11 6.04
N ASP A 94 -3.32 26.36 6.70
CA ASP A 94 -3.28 26.26 8.16
C ASP A 94 -4.14 27.38 8.74
N SER A 95 -5.00 27.04 9.69
CA SER A 95 -5.92 27.94 10.41
C SER A 95 -5.23 29.04 11.24
N ALA A 96 -3.91 29.13 11.21
CA ALA A 96 -3.10 30.15 11.85
C ALA A 96 -2.48 31.04 10.77
N GLY A 97 -3.11 32.18 10.52
CA GLY A 97 -2.73 33.20 9.52
C GLY A 97 -1.36 33.84 9.70
N SER A 98 -0.28 33.09 9.56
CA SER A 98 1.09 33.61 9.51
C SER A 98 1.63 33.60 8.09
N THR A 99 1.43 34.70 7.38
CA THR A 99 2.01 35.03 6.07
C THR A 99 3.43 35.60 6.21
N LEU A 100 4.37 34.87 6.76
CA LEU A 100 5.79 35.23 6.68
C LEU A 100 6.54 34.09 6.03
N THR A 101 6.54 34.07 4.71
CA THR A 101 7.45 33.26 3.90
C THR A 101 8.87 33.80 4.09
N ASP A 102 9.50 33.41 5.18
CA ASP A 102 10.91 33.73 5.41
C ASP A 102 11.73 32.99 4.34
N LYS A 103 12.35 33.74 3.42
CA LYS A 103 13.20 33.21 2.35
C LYS A 103 14.27 32.24 2.89
N LYS A 104 14.74 32.44 4.12
CA LYS A 104 15.68 31.54 4.80
C LYS A 104 15.09 30.18 5.11
N VAL A 105 13.80 30.10 5.49
CA VAL A 105 13.11 28.84 5.77
C VAL A 105 13.01 28.01 4.50
N ILE A 106 12.57 28.63 3.40
CA ILE A 106 12.47 27.98 2.10
C ILE A 106 13.83 27.47 1.64
N HIS A 107 14.88 28.28 1.77
CA HIS A 107 16.23 27.90 1.36
C HIS A 107 16.77 26.71 2.18
N SER A 108 16.61 26.73 3.50
CA SER A 108 17.01 25.64 4.38
C SER A 108 16.25 24.33 4.07
N ASN A 109 14.93 24.40 3.89
CA ASN A 109 14.10 23.25 3.54
C ASN A 109 14.51 22.65 2.18
N ASN A 110 14.80 23.49 1.19
CA ASN A 110 15.26 23.05 -0.12
C ASN A 110 16.61 22.33 -0.08
N LEU A 111 17.51 22.73 0.82
CA LEU A 111 18.79 22.04 1.01
C LEU A 111 18.61 20.61 1.53
N TYR A 112 17.75 20.41 2.54
CA TYR A 112 17.44 19.08 3.04
C TYR A 112 16.70 18.23 2.00
N LEU A 113 15.78 18.83 1.25
CA LEU A 113 15.12 18.16 0.12
C LEU A 113 16.14 17.68 -0.92
N ALA A 114 17.06 18.56 -1.32
CA ALA A 114 18.10 18.20 -2.28
C ALA A 114 18.97 17.05 -1.77
N GLY A 115 19.31 17.04 -0.46
CA GLY A 115 20.04 15.95 0.18
C GLY A 115 19.27 14.62 0.13
N MET A 116 17.98 14.61 0.46
CA MET A 116 17.14 13.41 0.41
C MET A 116 16.98 12.89 -1.03
N VAL A 117 16.76 13.78 -2.00
CA VAL A 117 16.66 13.41 -3.44
C VAL A 117 17.97 12.81 -3.93
N LEU A 118 19.10 13.45 -3.61
CA LEU A 118 20.42 12.96 -4.01
C LEU A 118 20.70 11.57 -3.46
N VAL A 119 20.43 11.36 -2.17
CA VAL A 119 20.59 10.05 -1.52
C VAL A 119 19.70 9.00 -2.19
N ASN A 120 18.43 9.31 -2.45
CA ASN A 120 17.52 8.38 -3.12
C ASN A 120 18.02 8.00 -4.52
N ILE A 121 18.49 8.96 -5.32
CA ILE A 121 19.04 8.71 -6.64
C ILE A 121 20.31 7.82 -6.58
N ILE A 122 21.24 8.14 -5.68
CA ILE A 122 22.46 7.34 -5.49
C ILE A 122 22.09 5.91 -5.10
N THR A 123 21.14 5.73 -4.19
CA THR A 123 20.71 4.40 -3.75
C THR A 123 20.04 3.62 -4.86
N LEU A 124 19.16 4.26 -5.66
CA LEU A 124 18.54 3.62 -6.82
C LEU A 124 19.59 3.17 -7.86
N ILE A 125 20.57 4.01 -8.15
CA ILE A 125 21.69 3.65 -9.02
C ILE A 125 22.45 2.45 -8.45
N SER A 126 22.74 2.48 -7.13
CA SER A 126 23.44 1.38 -6.46
C SER A 126 22.65 0.07 -6.51
N ILE A 127 21.32 0.11 -6.37
CA ILE A 127 20.45 -1.06 -6.48
C ILE A 127 20.49 -1.64 -7.91
N LEU A 128 20.42 -0.77 -8.93
CA LEU A 128 20.41 -1.20 -10.33
C LEU A 128 21.73 -1.88 -10.74
N PHE A 129 22.85 -1.40 -10.21
CA PHE A 129 24.19 -1.93 -10.54
C PHE A 129 24.73 -2.92 -9.49
N CYS A 130 23.91 -3.35 -8.53
CA CYS A 130 24.32 -4.28 -7.49
C CYS A 130 24.57 -5.69 -8.06
N PRO A 131 25.82 -6.22 -8.00
CA PRO A 131 26.12 -7.56 -8.50
C PRO A 131 25.32 -8.67 -7.82
N GLY A 132 24.95 -8.47 -6.54
CA GLY A 132 24.13 -9.40 -5.79
C GLY A 132 22.72 -9.60 -6.36
N ASN A 133 22.14 -8.56 -6.96
CA ASN A 133 20.85 -8.67 -7.63
C ASN A 133 20.93 -9.51 -8.91
N ALA A 134 22.01 -9.35 -9.69
CA ALA A 134 22.25 -10.19 -10.85
C ALA A 134 22.43 -11.66 -10.46
N GLY A 135 23.24 -11.95 -9.43
CA GLY A 135 23.45 -13.32 -8.95
C GLY A 135 22.16 -13.96 -8.41
N ARG A 136 21.34 -13.20 -7.65
CA ARG A 136 20.04 -13.66 -7.18
C ARG A 136 19.10 -13.99 -8.33
N ASN A 137 19.05 -13.14 -9.35
CA ASN A 137 18.21 -13.35 -10.52
C ASN A 137 18.61 -14.62 -11.27
N THR A 138 19.92 -14.88 -11.45
CA THR A 138 20.43 -16.12 -12.08
C THR A 138 19.98 -17.37 -11.32
N VAL A 139 20.10 -17.37 -9.99
CA VAL A 139 19.65 -18.51 -9.16
C VAL A 139 18.14 -18.71 -9.29
N SER A 140 17.36 -17.63 -9.22
CA SER A 140 15.90 -17.71 -9.32
C SER A 140 15.40 -18.14 -10.69
N ILE A 141 16.11 -17.79 -11.76
CA ILE A 141 15.82 -18.27 -13.13
C ILE A 141 16.14 -19.79 -13.23
N ALA A 142 17.19 -20.25 -12.56
CA ALA A 142 17.50 -21.69 -12.52
C ALA A 142 16.35 -22.49 -11.85
N ASP A 143 15.71 -21.93 -10.84
CA ASP A 143 14.54 -22.52 -10.19
C ASP A 143 13.25 -22.41 -11.02
N LEU A 144 13.15 -21.39 -11.89
CA LEU A 144 11.99 -21.15 -12.75
C LEU A 144 12.43 -20.81 -14.19
N PRO A 145 12.92 -21.77 -14.98
CA PRO A 145 13.44 -21.50 -16.32
C PRO A 145 12.44 -20.87 -17.30
N ILE A 146 11.14 -21.19 -17.14
CA ILE A 146 10.08 -20.62 -17.98
C ILE A 146 9.96 -19.09 -17.87
N PHE A 147 10.47 -18.49 -16.79
CA PHE A 147 10.42 -17.05 -16.58
C PHE A 147 11.16 -16.25 -17.68
N GLU A 148 12.19 -16.83 -18.30
CA GLU A 148 12.91 -16.20 -19.41
C GLU A 148 12.05 -16.07 -20.67
N THR A 149 11.07 -16.95 -20.85
CA THR A 149 10.17 -16.91 -22.01
C THR A 149 9.04 -15.88 -21.86
N TYR A 150 8.83 -15.34 -20.64
CA TYR A 150 7.76 -14.39 -20.38
C TYR A 150 8.01 -13.03 -21.02
N GLY A 151 7.05 -12.56 -21.82
CA GLY A 151 7.00 -11.22 -22.35
C GLY A 151 6.60 -10.18 -21.29
N PHE A 152 6.58 -8.91 -21.69
CA PHE A 152 6.17 -7.81 -20.80
C PHE A 152 4.75 -8.00 -20.25
N GLY A 153 3.80 -8.40 -21.11
CA GLY A 153 2.41 -8.64 -20.70
C GLY A 153 2.28 -9.76 -19.68
N ASP A 154 3.04 -10.83 -19.85
CA ASP A 154 3.04 -11.97 -18.94
C ASP A 154 3.58 -11.59 -17.56
N LYS A 155 4.68 -10.83 -17.51
CA LYS A 155 5.27 -10.31 -16.27
C LYS A 155 4.35 -9.34 -15.55
N LEU A 156 3.65 -8.47 -16.30
CA LEU A 156 2.65 -7.56 -15.74
C LEU A 156 1.49 -8.33 -15.11
N TYR A 157 0.95 -9.31 -15.87
CA TYR A 157 -0.09 -10.19 -15.36
C TYR A 157 0.37 -10.95 -14.12
N LEU A 158 1.58 -11.49 -14.11
CA LEU A 158 2.16 -12.21 -12.98
C LEU A 158 2.19 -11.34 -11.71
N GLY A 159 2.56 -10.06 -11.83
CA GLY A 159 2.53 -9.12 -10.72
C GLY A 159 1.12 -8.89 -10.19
N LEU A 160 0.13 -8.68 -11.07
CA LEU A 160 -1.27 -8.52 -10.69
C LEU A 160 -1.83 -9.79 -10.06
N LEU A 161 -1.50 -10.94 -10.63
CA LEU A 161 -1.88 -12.27 -10.16
C LEU A 161 -1.37 -12.53 -8.74
N SER A 162 -0.14 -12.15 -8.48
CA SER A 162 0.46 -12.30 -7.16
C SER A 162 -0.20 -11.40 -6.10
N ILE A 163 -0.59 -10.17 -6.46
CA ILE A 163 -1.38 -9.29 -5.58
C ILE A 163 -2.74 -9.93 -5.29
N GLU A 164 -3.44 -10.40 -6.32
CA GLU A 164 -4.74 -11.05 -6.14
C GLU A 164 -4.63 -12.27 -5.23
N ARG A 165 -3.63 -13.11 -5.44
CA ARG A 165 -3.38 -14.30 -4.61
C ARG A 165 -3.17 -13.95 -3.14
N VAL A 166 -2.29 -12.99 -2.86
CA VAL A 166 -1.95 -12.62 -1.48
C VAL A 166 -3.13 -11.99 -0.76
N PHE A 167 -3.79 -11.02 -1.39
CA PHE A 167 -4.80 -10.20 -0.71
C PHE A 167 -6.22 -10.78 -0.81
N ILE A 168 -6.57 -11.40 -1.93
CA ILE A 168 -7.95 -11.84 -2.20
C ILE A 168 -8.08 -13.35 -2.04
N ALA A 169 -7.32 -14.14 -2.81
CA ALA A 169 -7.46 -15.58 -2.80
C ALA A 169 -7.08 -16.21 -1.44
N ASN A 170 -6.09 -15.68 -0.73
CA ASN A 170 -5.72 -16.14 0.61
C ASN A 170 -6.61 -15.55 1.72
N CYS A 171 -7.59 -14.68 1.37
CA CYS A 171 -8.46 -14.00 2.33
C CYS A 171 -7.66 -13.27 3.43
N ASP A 172 -6.71 -12.43 3.00
CA ASP A 172 -5.81 -11.74 3.91
C ASP A 172 -6.57 -10.90 4.95
N ALA A 173 -6.21 -11.06 6.21
CA ALA A 173 -6.92 -10.45 7.32
C ALA A 173 -6.75 -8.93 7.40
N VAL A 174 -5.58 -8.40 7.00
CA VAL A 174 -5.36 -6.94 6.95
C VAL A 174 -6.22 -6.34 5.85
N PHE A 175 -6.23 -6.96 4.68
CA PHE A 175 -7.02 -6.50 3.54
C PHE A 175 -8.52 -6.58 3.84
N LEU A 176 -8.98 -7.67 4.45
CA LEU A 176 -10.36 -7.83 4.91
C LEU A 176 -10.74 -6.73 5.91
N THR A 177 -9.86 -6.43 6.87
CA THR A 177 -10.09 -5.36 7.84
C THR A 177 -10.19 -3.99 7.16
N VAL A 178 -9.30 -3.67 6.22
CA VAL A 178 -9.35 -2.44 5.41
C VAL A 178 -10.67 -2.35 4.66
N ALA A 179 -11.08 -3.40 3.96
CA ALA A 179 -12.32 -3.44 3.20
C ALA A 179 -13.56 -3.25 4.09
N LEU A 180 -13.61 -3.90 5.25
CA LEU A 180 -14.67 -3.73 6.23
C LEU A 180 -14.75 -2.31 6.75
N VAL A 181 -13.60 -1.73 7.14
CA VAL A 181 -13.57 -0.36 7.67
C VAL A 181 -14.03 0.64 6.62
N LEU A 182 -13.55 0.52 5.37
CA LEU A 182 -13.99 1.42 4.30
C LEU A 182 -15.51 1.31 4.05
N ALA A 183 -16.07 0.10 4.01
CA ALA A 183 -17.51 -0.09 3.86
C ALA A 183 -18.31 0.51 5.02
N MET A 184 -17.80 0.37 6.27
CA MET A 184 -18.41 0.99 7.44
C MET A 184 -18.35 2.51 7.40
N LEU A 185 -17.24 3.11 6.97
CA LEU A 185 -17.13 4.56 6.83
C LEU A 185 -18.09 5.10 5.77
N VAL A 186 -18.31 4.37 4.68
CA VAL A 186 -19.31 4.72 3.67
C VAL A 186 -20.73 4.69 4.29
N TYR A 187 -21.06 3.66 5.07
CA TYR A 187 -22.33 3.59 5.79
C TYR A 187 -22.52 4.76 6.78
N VAL A 188 -21.48 5.09 7.53
CA VAL A 188 -21.50 6.23 8.46
C VAL A 188 -21.76 7.54 7.74
N LYS A 189 -21.15 7.74 6.55
CA LYS A 189 -21.24 9.00 5.80
C LYS A 189 -22.57 9.19 5.08
N THR A 190 -23.14 8.12 4.50
CA THR A 190 -24.24 8.27 3.54
C THR A 190 -25.58 7.73 4.01
N ASP A 191 -25.62 6.86 5.00
CA ASP A 191 -26.82 6.06 5.40
C ASP A 191 -27.50 5.34 4.20
N ASP A 192 -26.82 5.23 3.06
CA ASP A 192 -27.33 4.62 1.82
C ASP A 192 -26.83 3.19 1.72
N TYR A 193 -27.76 2.24 1.89
CA TYR A 193 -27.42 0.82 1.85
C TYR A 193 -26.86 0.36 0.50
N LYS A 194 -27.27 0.98 -0.63
CA LYS A 194 -26.76 0.60 -1.97
C LYS A 194 -25.29 0.96 -2.11
N LYS A 195 -24.90 2.16 -1.67
CA LYS A 195 -23.51 2.59 -1.67
C LYS A 195 -22.68 1.73 -0.73
N THR A 196 -23.22 1.39 0.44
CA THR A 196 -22.57 0.50 1.40
C THR A 196 -22.35 -0.90 0.83
N ILE A 197 -23.35 -1.49 0.17
CA ILE A 197 -23.22 -2.81 -0.47
C ILE A 197 -22.15 -2.80 -1.56
N ILE A 198 -22.11 -1.77 -2.42
CA ILE A 198 -21.07 -1.64 -3.45
C ILE A 198 -19.69 -1.54 -2.80
N SER A 199 -19.54 -0.75 -1.75
CA SER A 199 -18.29 -0.59 -1.01
C SER A 199 -17.89 -1.86 -0.23
N ALA A 200 -18.83 -2.74 0.07
CA ALA A 200 -18.61 -4.02 0.73
C ALA A 200 -18.31 -5.18 -0.25
N LEU A 201 -18.35 -4.95 -1.56
CA LEU A 201 -18.02 -5.99 -2.55
C LEU A 201 -16.67 -6.67 -2.31
N PRO A 202 -15.58 -5.98 -1.92
CA PRO A 202 -14.34 -6.65 -1.56
C PRO A 202 -14.53 -7.71 -0.48
N VAL A 203 -15.27 -7.40 0.59
CA VAL A 203 -15.56 -8.34 1.68
C VAL A 203 -16.35 -9.54 1.17
N LEU A 204 -17.38 -9.30 0.33
CA LEU A 204 -18.21 -10.35 -0.25
C LEU A 204 -17.39 -11.26 -1.19
N ILE A 205 -16.46 -10.70 -1.96
CA ILE A 205 -15.56 -11.45 -2.83
C ILE A 205 -14.64 -12.35 -2.00
N LEU A 206 -13.99 -11.82 -0.95
CA LEU A 206 -13.09 -12.59 -0.09
C LEU A 206 -13.82 -13.78 0.56
N PHE A 207 -14.96 -13.53 1.19
CA PHE A 207 -15.74 -14.60 1.83
C PHE A 207 -16.36 -15.54 0.79
N GLY A 208 -16.84 -15.02 -0.33
CA GLY A 208 -17.41 -15.81 -1.42
C GLY A 208 -16.41 -16.79 -2.00
N GLN A 209 -15.20 -16.36 -2.29
CA GLN A 209 -14.11 -17.24 -2.77
C GLN A 209 -13.78 -18.31 -1.74
N THR A 210 -13.60 -17.93 -0.48
CA THR A 210 -13.29 -18.89 0.59
C THR A 210 -14.41 -19.92 0.77
N ALA A 211 -15.67 -19.48 0.80
CA ALA A 211 -16.82 -20.38 0.90
C ALA A 211 -16.94 -21.33 -0.30
N MET A 212 -16.75 -20.82 -1.52
CA MET A 212 -16.80 -21.62 -2.74
C MET A 212 -15.69 -22.68 -2.77
N ARG A 213 -14.46 -22.33 -2.40
CA ARG A 213 -13.34 -23.27 -2.30
C ARG A 213 -13.61 -24.41 -1.29
N THR A 214 -14.24 -24.05 -0.17
CA THR A 214 -14.57 -25.01 0.89
C THR A 214 -15.74 -25.92 0.51
N ALA A 215 -16.80 -25.34 -0.06
CA ALA A 215 -18.03 -26.07 -0.39
C ALA A 215 -17.91 -26.91 -1.66
N TYR A 216 -17.09 -26.47 -2.62
CA TYR A 216 -16.96 -27.11 -3.94
C TYR A 216 -15.47 -27.30 -4.32
N PRO A 217 -14.75 -28.25 -3.69
CA PRO A 217 -13.34 -28.51 -4.00
C PRO A 217 -13.06 -28.81 -5.47
N GLY A 218 -14.03 -29.38 -6.20
CA GLY A 218 -13.91 -29.65 -7.64
C GLY A 218 -13.87 -28.39 -8.51
N LEU A 219 -14.33 -27.23 -8.00
CA LEU A 219 -14.22 -25.92 -8.68
C LEU A 219 -12.97 -25.17 -8.25
N SER A 220 -12.14 -25.73 -7.40
CA SER A 220 -10.93 -25.09 -6.89
C SER A 220 -10.02 -24.58 -8.00
N GLY A 221 -9.94 -25.28 -9.14
CA GLY A 221 -9.18 -24.86 -10.31
C GLY A 221 -9.62 -23.52 -10.94
N LEU A 222 -10.86 -23.04 -10.66
CA LEU A 222 -11.32 -21.72 -11.06
C LEU A 222 -10.90 -20.61 -10.09
N PHE A 223 -10.59 -20.95 -8.85
CA PHE A 223 -10.33 -20.00 -7.77
C PHE A 223 -8.91 -20.12 -7.21
N VAL A 224 -8.22 -21.23 -7.49
CA VAL A 224 -6.84 -21.44 -7.07
C VAL A 224 -5.93 -21.15 -8.23
N MET A 225 -5.02 -20.23 -8.03
CA MET A 225 -3.96 -19.98 -8.99
C MET A 225 -3.02 -21.17 -9.09
N PRO A 226 -2.61 -21.56 -10.30
CA PRO A 226 -1.51 -22.48 -10.45
C PRO A 226 -0.27 -21.88 -9.76
N GLN A 227 0.38 -22.65 -8.90
CA GLN A 227 1.62 -22.23 -8.24
C GLN A 227 2.74 -22.00 -9.27
N GLU A 228 2.65 -22.68 -10.41
CA GLU A 228 3.53 -22.51 -11.55
C GLU A 228 2.68 -22.22 -12.78
N ILE A 229 2.97 -21.12 -13.47
CA ILE A 229 2.35 -20.79 -14.75
C ILE A 229 3.15 -21.53 -15.81
N THR A 230 2.81 -22.82 -16.03
CA THR A 230 3.52 -23.68 -16.99
C THR A 230 3.02 -23.49 -18.41
N GLU A 231 1.73 -23.15 -18.59
CA GLU A 231 1.13 -22.89 -19.90
C GLU A 231 0.14 -21.73 -19.82
N TRP A 232 0.42 -20.69 -20.56
CA TRP A 232 -0.46 -19.54 -20.69
C TRP A 232 -1.45 -19.72 -21.81
N SER A 233 -2.70 -19.67 -21.47
CA SER A 233 -3.76 -19.49 -22.47
C SER A 233 -4.57 -18.26 -22.14
N TRP A 234 -4.35 -17.15 -22.83
CA TRP A 234 -5.19 -15.96 -22.77
C TRP A 234 -6.66 -16.21 -23.15
N GLY A 235 -6.95 -17.39 -23.72
CA GLY A 235 -8.29 -17.84 -24.04
C GLY A 235 -9.03 -18.54 -22.89
N THR A 236 -8.40 -18.80 -21.76
CA THR A 236 -9.03 -19.55 -20.65
C THR A 236 -9.68 -18.65 -19.61
N LEU A 237 -10.82 -19.06 -19.06
CA LEU A 237 -11.53 -18.35 -18.00
C LEU A 237 -10.68 -18.27 -16.72
N SER A 238 -9.90 -19.28 -16.42
CA SER A 238 -9.01 -19.33 -15.26
C SER A 238 -7.96 -18.23 -15.26
N THR A 239 -7.55 -17.74 -16.43
CA THR A 239 -6.62 -16.60 -16.56
C THR A 239 -7.31 -15.27 -16.21
N TRP A 240 -8.55 -15.08 -16.63
CA TRP A 240 -9.23 -13.80 -16.48
C TRP A 240 -9.97 -13.63 -15.16
N LEU A 241 -10.48 -14.71 -14.58
CA LEU A 241 -11.32 -14.66 -13.39
C LEU A 241 -10.63 -13.98 -12.18
N PRO A 242 -9.36 -14.28 -11.86
CA PRO A 242 -8.62 -13.57 -10.81
C PRO A 242 -8.48 -12.07 -11.10
N MET A 243 -8.27 -11.71 -12.38
CA MET A 243 -8.17 -10.30 -12.77
C MET A 243 -9.49 -9.56 -12.62
N VAL A 244 -10.61 -10.22 -12.90
CA VAL A 244 -11.96 -9.66 -12.68
C VAL A 244 -12.17 -9.43 -11.18
N TYR A 245 -11.83 -10.38 -10.31
CA TYR A 245 -11.94 -10.21 -8.87
C TYR A 245 -11.09 -9.06 -8.37
N LEU A 246 -9.84 -8.97 -8.80
CA LEU A 246 -8.96 -7.87 -8.46
C LEU A 246 -9.52 -6.52 -8.94
N ALA A 247 -9.96 -6.45 -10.19
CA ALA A 247 -10.49 -5.22 -10.78
C ALA A 247 -11.76 -4.74 -10.06
N VAL A 248 -12.71 -5.64 -9.77
CA VAL A 248 -13.95 -5.31 -9.03
C VAL A 248 -13.62 -4.87 -7.61
N THR A 249 -12.69 -5.56 -6.95
CA THR A 249 -12.25 -5.22 -5.59
C THR A 249 -11.63 -3.83 -5.55
N VAL A 250 -10.68 -3.55 -6.44
CA VAL A 250 -10.03 -2.24 -6.52
C VAL A 250 -11.05 -1.15 -6.87
N ALA A 251 -11.91 -1.38 -7.85
CA ALA A 251 -12.95 -0.41 -8.23
C ALA A 251 -13.91 -0.08 -7.07
N ALA A 252 -14.33 -1.09 -6.29
CA ALA A 252 -15.17 -0.88 -5.12
C ALA A 252 -14.45 -0.10 -4.00
N MET A 253 -13.16 -0.36 -3.78
CA MET A 253 -12.34 0.41 -2.83
C MET A 253 -12.17 1.86 -3.28
N LEU A 254 -11.89 2.10 -4.56
CA LEU A 254 -11.79 3.46 -5.12
C LEU A 254 -13.12 4.21 -5.02
N TYR A 255 -14.24 3.51 -5.24
CA TYR A 255 -15.58 4.07 -5.06
C TYR A 255 -15.85 4.44 -3.59
N ALA A 256 -15.47 3.57 -2.64
CA ALA A 256 -15.58 3.88 -1.21
C ALA A 256 -14.77 5.13 -0.85
N LEU A 257 -13.53 5.22 -1.31
CA LEU A 257 -12.67 6.40 -1.12
C LEU A 257 -13.26 7.66 -1.75
N TRP A 258 -13.87 7.55 -2.94
CA TRP A 258 -14.57 8.67 -3.56
C TRP A 258 -15.73 9.17 -2.70
N ILE A 259 -16.52 8.29 -2.13
CA ILE A 259 -17.60 8.67 -1.22
C ILE A 259 -17.04 9.34 0.04
N ILE A 260 -15.98 8.78 0.63
CA ILE A 260 -15.40 9.28 1.88
C ILE A 260 -14.69 10.63 1.69
N LEU A 261 -13.89 10.77 0.64
CA LEU A 261 -12.97 11.91 0.43
C LEU A 261 -13.37 12.84 -0.72
N GLY A 262 -14.39 12.49 -1.51
CA GLY A 262 -14.71 13.18 -2.77
C GLY A 262 -15.10 14.66 -2.63
N GLU A 263 -15.53 15.09 -1.45
CA GLU A 263 -15.75 16.52 -1.14
C GLU A 263 -14.43 17.32 -1.07
N GLN A 264 -13.32 16.61 -0.90
CA GLN A 264 -11.97 17.19 -0.89
C GLN A 264 -11.11 16.53 -1.98
N PRO A 265 -11.21 16.96 -3.23
CA PRO A 265 -10.62 16.27 -4.37
C PRO A 265 -9.10 16.09 -4.28
N ILE A 266 -8.41 17.00 -3.62
CA ILE A 266 -6.97 16.91 -3.39
C ILE A 266 -6.64 15.69 -2.50
N GLU A 267 -7.41 15.47 -1.44
CA GLU A 267 -7.20 14.34 -0.53
C GLU A 267 -7.51 13.01 -1.19
N TYR A 268 -8.55 12.98 -2.02
CA TYR A 268 -8.86 11.82 -2.85
C TYR A 268 -7.71 11.49 -3.81
N ILE A 269 -7.15 12.51 -4.49
CA ILE A 269 -6.00 12.33 -5.39
C ILE A 269 -4.78 11.82 -4.61
N TYR A 270 -4.50 12.32 -3.40
CA TYR A 270 -3.43 11.79 -2.57
C TYR A 270 -3.64 10.32 -2.20
N ALA A 271 -4.85 9.93 -1.82
CA ALA A 271 -5.18 8.53 -1.54
C ALA A 271 -4.97 7.65 -2.77
N LEU A 272 -5.41 8.11 -3.96
CA LEU A 272 -5.19 7.41 -5.23
C LEU A 272 -3.69 7.24 -5.55
N LEU A 273 -2.90 8.31 -5.40
CA LEU A 273 -1.46 8.27 -5.65
C LEU A 273 -0.76 7.29 -4.69
N MET A 274 -1.11 7.31 -3.40
CA MET A 274 -0.56 6.39 -2.42
C MET A 274 -0.90 4.93 -2.77
N LEU A 275 -2.16 4.64 -3.06
CA LEU A 275 -2.58 3.30 -3.49
C LEU A 275 -1.91 2.89 -4.80
N GLY A 276 -1.85 3.80 -5.79
CA GLY A 276 -1.16 3.55 -7.06
C GLY A 276 0.31 3.21 -6.86
N CYS A 277 1.01 3.90 -5.96
CA CYS A 277 2.39 3.57 -5.58
C CYS A 277 2.49 2.19 -4.92
N GLY A 278 1.59 1.85 -3.99
CA GLY A 278 1.58 0.56 -3.32
C GLY A 278 1.30 -0.61 -4.26
N PHE A 279 0.26 -0.50 -5.08
CA PHE A 279 -0.06 -1.51 -6.10
C PHE A 279 1.04 -1.61 -7.16
N GLY A 280 1.58 -0.47 -7.63
CA GLY A 280 2.70 -0.44 -8.56
C GLY A 280 3.94 -1.13 -8.02
N ALA A 281 4.26 -0.93 -6.74
CA ALA A 281 5.36 -1.62 -6.06
C ALA A 281 5.14 -3.15 -6.01
N GLY A 282 3.90 -3.60 -5.75
CA GLY A 282 3.53 -5.01 -5.83
C GLY A 282 3.64 -5.58 -7.26
N MET A 283 3.18 -4.82 -8.26
CA MET A 283 3.23 -5.24 -9.67
C MET A 283 4.65 -5.42 -10.20
N ILE A 284 5.61 -4.61 -9.74
CA ILE A 284 7.03 -4.72 -10.14
C ILE A 284 7.60 -6.10 -9.80
N LEU A 285 7.09 -6.77 -8.78
CA LEU A 285 7.54 -8.12 -8.42
C LEU A 285 7.32 -9.14 -9.54
N GLY A 286 6.33 -8.94 -10.40
CA GLY A 286 6.11 -9.79 -11.58
C GLY A 286 7.26 -9.77 -12.59
N PHE A 287 8.14 -8.77 -12.52
CA PHE A 287 9.35 -8.68 -13.34
C PHE A 287 10.57 -9.36 -12.71
N MET A 288 10.40 -10.00 -11.56
CA MET A 288 11.44 -10.71 -10.84
C MET A 288 11.11 -12.20 -10.73
N ALA A 289 12.03 -13.08 -11.13
CA ALA A 289 11.86 -14.53 -11.00
C ALA A 289 11.67 -14.99 -9.54
N THR A 290 12.10 -14.15 -8.58
CA THR A 290 11.96 -14.41 -7.14
C THR A 290 10.53 -14.32 -6.61
N ILE A 291 9.55 -13.90 -7.43
CA ILE A 291 8.15 -13.69 -6.99
C ILE A 291 7.54 -14.90 -6.29
N TYR A 292 7.90 -16.10 -6.71
CA TYR A 292 7.39 -17.34 -6.13
C TYR A 292 8.07 -17.75 -4.81
N VAL A 293 9.29 -17.25 -4.58
CA VAL A 293 10.12 -17.61 -3.41
C VAL A 293 10.00 -16.58 -2.29
N SER A 294 9.67 -15.34 -2.64
CA SER A 294 9.75 -14.21 -1.70
C SER A 294 8.64 -14.19 -0.64
N GLY A 295 7.54 -14.93 -0.82
CA GLY A 295 6.42 -14.98 0.12
C GLY A 295 5.67 -13.65 0.26
N GLU A 296 4.85 -13.53 1.31
CA GLU A 296 3.97 -12.36 1.55
C GLU A 296 4.73 -11.12 2.04
N ARG A 297 5.93 -11.30 2.61
CA ARG A 297 6.76 -10.22 3.18
C ARG A 297 7.09 -9.09 2.19
N VAL A 298 7.16 -9.39 0.90
CA VAL A 298 7.46 -8.41 -0.14
C VAL A 298 6.31 -7.40 -0.36
N TYR A 299 5.12 -7.68 0.15
CA TYR A 299 3.96 -6.79 0.06
C TYR A 299 3.80 -5.86 1.27
N ILE A 300 4.76 -5.86 2.21
CA ILE A 300 4.69 -5.04 3.43
C ILE A 300 4.44 -3.56 3.12
N THR A 301 5.01 -3.06 2.05
CA THR A 301 4.82 -1.66 1.60
C THR A 301 3.35 -1.40 1.24
N LEU A 302 2.70 -2.30 0.50
CA LEU A 302 1.29 -2.18 0.14
C LEU A 302 0.40 -2.32 1.38
N TYR A 303 0.70 -3.24 2.29
CA TYR A 303 -0.02 -3.37 3.58
C TYR A 303 -0.03 -2.06 4.36
N PHE A 304 1.13 -1.44 4.54
CA PHE A 304 1.21 -0.19 5.31
C PHE A 304 0.54 0.98 4.59
N ILE A 305 0.60 1.04 3.26
CA ILE A 305 -0.13 2.05 2.48
C ILE A 305 -1.64 1.89 2.64
N LEU A 306 -2.16 0.67 2.54
CA LEU A 306 -3.58 0.38 2.76
C LEU A 306 -4.03 0.81 4.16
N LEU A 307 -3.27 0.45 5.19
CA LEU A 307 -3.55 0.84 6.57
C LEU A 307 -3.47 2.35 6.75
N PHE A 308 -2.47 3.02 6.18
CA PHE A 308 -2.31 4.46 6.27
C PHE A 308 -3.47 5.21 5.63
N VAL A 309 -3.88 4.82 4.41
CA VAL A 309 -5.04 5.42 3.72
C VAL A 309 -6.32 5.20 4.53
N THR A 310 -6.50 4.01 5.10
CA THR A 310 -7.66 3.71 5.95
C THR A 310 -7.68 4.55 7.22
N MET A 311 -6.54 4.67 7.92
CA MET A 311 -6.41 5.53 9.10
C MET A 311 -6.67 7.01 8.76
N PHE A 312 -6.20 7.46 7.60
CA PHE A 312 -6.48 8.81 7.12
C PHE A 312 -7.99 9.03 6.90
N CYS A 313 -8.69 8.05 6.31
CA CYS A 313 -10.15 8.11 6.17
C CYS A 313 -10.88 8.15 7.53
N ILE A 314 -10.45 7.32 8.49
CA ILE A 314 -11.01 7.35 9.85
C ILE A 314 -10.82 8.73 10.49
N TYR A 315 -9.60 9.27 10.43
CA TYR A 315 -9.29 10.59 10.98
C TYR A 315 -10.15 11.70 10.36
N ARG A 316 -10.40 11.63 9.04
CA ARG A 316 -11.23 12.60 8.34
C ARG A 316 -12.72 12.50 8.68
N MET A 317 -13.13 11.37 9.19
CA MET A 317 -14.51 11.09 9.56
C MET A 317 -14.71 10.99 11.09
N GLU A 318 -13.74 11.47 11.88
CA GLU A 318 -13.71 11.31 13.33
C GLU A 318 -15.05 11.76 13.99
N ASP A 319 -15.52 12.97 13.66
CA ASP A 319 -16.77 13.51 14.22
C ASP A 319 -18.00 12.65 13.86
N ALA A 320 -18.10 12.24 12.59
CA ALA A 320 -19.23 11.43 12.12
C ALA A 320 -19.20 10.01 12.72
N VAL A 321 -18.00 9.45 12.87
CA VAL A 321 -17.80 8.13 13.51
C VAL A 321 -18.17 8.22 15.00
N GLU A 322 -17.74 9.26 15.71
CA GLU A 322 -18.06 9.46 17.11
C GLU A 322 -19.58 9.58 17.34
N GLU A 323 -20.28 10.31 16.49
CA GLU A 323 -21.74 10.43 16.56
C GLU A 323 -22.43 9.08 16.36
N LYS A 324 -22.02 8.31 15.33
CA LYS A 324 -22.59 6.96 15.08
C LYS A 324 -22.22 5.95 16.16
N LEU A 325 -21.04 6.04 16.76
CA LEU A 325 -20.63 5.17 17.87
C LEU A 325 -21.51 5.32 19.12
N LYS A 326 -22.10 6.49 19.33
CA LYS A 326 -23.07 6.73 20.41
C LYS A 326 -24.36 5.95 20.20
N GLN A 327 -24.67 5.54 18.97
CA GLN A 327 -25.81 4.70 18.63
C GLN A 327 -25.48 3.20 18.85
N THR A 328 -26.51 2.41 19.19
CA THR A 328 -26.35 0.97 19.49
C THR A 328 -25.72 0.20 18.34
N GLY A 329 -26.08 0.52 17.09
CA GLY A 329 -25.53 -0.12 15.88
C GLY A 329 -24.04 0.16 15.68
N GLY A 330 -23.56 1.36 16.01
CA GLY A 330 -22.13 1.71 15.92
C GLY A 330 -21.29 0.92 16.94
N LYS A 331 -21.78 0.76 18.16
CA LYS A 331 -21.10 -0.05 19.19
C LYS A 331 -20.97 -1.52 18.76
N LEU A 332 -22.05 -2.09 18.20
CA LEU A 332 -22.03 -3.46 17.69
C LEU A 332 -20.98 -3.62 16.55
N ALA A 333 -20.95 -2.71 15.61
CA ALA A 333 -20.00 -2.75 14.49
C ALA A 333 -18.54 -2.69 14.96
N VAL A 334 -18.21 -1.81 15.90
CA VAL A 334 -16.84 -1.73 16.47
C VAL A 334 -16.52 -2.99 17.28
N THR A 335 -17.48 -3.53 18.01
CA THR A 335 -17.29 -4.80 18.75
C THR A 335 -17.00 -5.96 17.80
N LEU A 336 -17.72 -6.07 16.68
CA LEU A 336 -17.47 -7.08 15.66
C LEU A 336 -16.09 -6.90 15.02
N LEU A 337 -15.69 -5.67 14.68
CA LEU A 337 -14.36 -5.38 14.15
C LEU A 337 -13.25 -5.76 15.14
N ALA A 338 -13.42 -5.39 16.41
CA ALA A 338 -12.48 -5.78 17.47
C ALA A 338 -12.38 -7.30 17.62
N LEU A 339 -13.52 -8.01 17.55
CA LEU A 339 -13.57 -9.47 17.61
C LEU A 339 -12.82 -10.11 16.41
N ILE A 340 -13.02 -9.61 15.21
CA ILE A 340 -12.29 -10.08 14.01
C ILE A 340 -10.79 -9.88 14.19
N CYS A 341 -10.36 -8.70 14.69
CA CYS A 341 -8.95 -8.45 14.98
C CYS A 341 -8.37 -9.41 16.02
N LEU A 342 -9.12 -9.67 17.11
CA LEU A 342 -8.72 -10.60 18.18
C LEU A 342 -8.62 -12.05 17.68
N ILE A 343 -9.58 -12.48 16.86
CA ILE A 343 -9.58 -13.80 16.25
C ILE A 343 -8.34 -13.94 15.34
N ASN A 344 -8.05 -12.94 14.53
CA ASN A 344 -6.88 -12.95 13.65
C ASN A 344 -5.57 -13.02 14.45
N ILE A 345 -5.44 -12.20 15.51
CA ILE A 345 -4.28 -12.26 16.43
C ILE A 345 -4.15 -13.66 17.05
N GLY A 346 -5.27 -14.23 17.51
CA GLY A 346 -5.31 -15.57 18.09
C GLY A 346 -4.85 -16.64 17.10
N PHE A 347 -5.34 -16.61 15.87
CA PHE A 347 -4.91 -17.55 14.82
C PHE A 347 -3.43 -17.41 14.50
N VAL A 348 -2.92 -16.19 14.33
CA VAL A 348 -1.50 -15.96 14.02
C VAL A 348 -0.59 -16.39 15.17
N THR A 349 -0.98 -16.12 16.44
CA THR A 349 -0.18 -16.54 17.61
C THR A 349 -0.25 -18.02 17.91
N LEU A 350 -1.30 -18.73 17.52
CA LEU A 350 -1.44 -20.17 17.71
C LEU A 350 -0.82 -21.00 16.57
N SER A 351 -0.58 -20.38 15.39
CA SER A 351 0.06 -21.01 14.25
C SER A 351 1.59 -20.84 14.23
N CYS A 352 2.13 -20.00 15.12
CA CYS A 352 3.57 -19.91 15.39
C CYS A 352 3.97 -20.85 16.52
#